data_94530c5a640711533aa7da68ae09706d
#
_entry.id   94530c5a640711533aa7da68ae09706d
#
_cell.length_a   1.000
_cell.length_b   1.000
_cell.length_c   1.000
_cell.angle_alpha   90.00
_cell.angle_beta   90.00
_cell.angle_gamma   90.00
#
_symmetry.space_group_name_H-M   'P 1'
#
loop_
_entity.id
_entity.type
_entity.pdbx_description
1 polymer ?
#
loop_
_entity_poly.entity_id
_entity_poly.type
_entity_poly.pdbx_seq_one_letter_code
_entity_poly.pdbx_strand_id
1 'polypeptide(L)'
;ATTDDPCDDLDGHARLAADETFTRRVAPTFRPDKYLEPAAGGWTGLLARLSEVSGCDATTLDGFTEAMEDRRAYFRQHGAVSSDHSHRDLGTIILDHDRAASIFDASVAGRATVEEMALLRRHLFTDQARMASEDGLTMTVHPAVHRNHDTAAFHRFGADIGSDVPVTLEVVDSLHPLLDKFGNTDLKLVVFTIDETLYSREIAPLSGWYRSLYIGVPWWFIDAPESVMRFKHAVTEMAGFSRVSGMIDDTRAFCSIPARHDMSRRLDAAHLAELVVLGRLDLDEAVEIAHRLIVEQPTQVFGL
;
A
#
# COMPACT_ATOMS: atom_id res chain seq x y z
N ALA A 1 -9.87 -6.34 6.09
CA ALA A 1 -9.57 -4.93 6.43
C ALA A 1 -10.43 -4.00 5.59
N THR A 2 -10.68 -2.83 6.10
CA THR A 2 -11.30 -1.70 5.40
C THR A 2 -10.24 -0.61 5.22
N THR A 3 -10.45 0.33 4.31
CA THR A 3 -9.55 1.48 4.12
C THR A 3 -10.19 2.70 4.75
N ASP A 4 -9.56 3.26 5.79
CA ASP A 4 -10.14 4.29 6.63
C ASP A 4 -9.28 5.56 6.65
N ASP A 5 -9.94 6.70 6.76
CA ASP A 5 -9.31 8.02 6.83
C ASP A 5 -8.62 8.22 8.19
N PRO A 6 -7.44 8.85 8.26
CA PRO A 6 -6.79 9.19 9.53
C PRO A 6 -7.67 9.84 10.57
N CYS A 7 -8.66 10.63 10.15
CA CYS A 7 -9.58 11.32 11.05
C CYS A 7 -10.87 10.56 11.37
N ASP A 8 -11.01 9.30 10.94
CA ASP A 8 -12.18 8.49 11.27
C ASP A 8 -12.17 8.08 12.75
N ASP A 9 -13.37 8.00 13.34
CA ASP A 9 -13.57 7.62 14.74
C ASP A 9 -13.47 6.11 14.99
N LEU A 10 -13.52 5.31 13.93
CA LEU A 10 -13.49 3.84 13.95
C LEU A 10 -14.57 3.18 14.83
N ASP A 11 -15.65 3.87 15.14
CA ASP A 11 -16.77 3.35 15.96
C ASP A 11 -17.36 2.06 15.38
N GLY A 12 -17.40 1.94 14.04
CA GLY A 12 -17.85 0.73 13.36
C GLY A 12 -16.98 -0.48 13.70
N HIS A 13 -15.66 -0.30 13.75
CA HIS A 13 -14.70 -1.34 14.12
C HIS A 13 -14.83 -1.73 15.60
N ALA A 14 -14.95 -0.74 16.48
CA ALA A 14 -15.14 -0.97 17.92
C ALA A 14 -16.43 -1.74 18.20
N ARG A 15 -17.52 -1.42 17.51
CA ARG A 15 -18.82 -2.12 17.64
C ARG A 15 -18.74 -3.56 17.13
N LEU A 16 -18.08 -3.82 15.99
CA LEU A 16 -17.89 -5.17 15.48
C LEU A 16 -16.99 -6.01 16.39
N ALA A 17 -15.96 -5.40 16.97
CA ALA A 17 -15.07 -6.08 17.91
C ALA A 17 -15.77 -6.46 19.22
N ALA A 18 -16.79 -5.70 19.63
CA ALA A 18 -17.58 -5.93 20.83
C ALA A 18 -18.77 -6.91 20.61
N ASP A 19 -19.09 -7.23 19.36
CA ASP A 19 -20.23 -8.13 19.01
C ASP A 19 -19.79 -9.59 19.09
N GLU A 20 -20.18 -10.27 20.17
CA GLU A 20 -19.90 -11.70 20.38
C GLU A 20 -20.51 -12.63 19.32
N THR A 21 -21.52 -12.16 18.56
CA THR A 21 -22.13 -12.93 17.47
C THR A 21 -21.32 -12.84 16.16
N PHE A 22 -20.44 -11.83 16.04
CA PHE A 22 -19.57 -11.63 14.89
C PHE A 22 -18.18 -12.19 15.14
N THR A 23 -17.93 -13.41 14.68
CA THR A 23 -16.70 -14.17 14.96
C THR A 23 -15.51 -13.82 14.05
N ARG A 24 -15.66 -12.83 13.16
CA ARG A 24 -14.62 -12.44 12.21
C ARG A 24 -13.95 -11.14 12.62
N ARG A 25 -12.65 -11.04 12.37
CA ARG A 25 -11.91 -9.79 12.56
C ARG A 25 -12.11 -8.86 11.36
N VAL A 26 -12.49 -7.61 11.62
CA VAL A 26 -12.45 -6.51 10.64
C VAL A 26 -11.51 -5.46 11.20
N ALA A 27 -10.35 -5.29 10.58
CA ALA A 27 -9.33 -4.34 10.99
C ALA A 27 -9.39 -3.08 10.11
N PRO A 28 -9.20 -1.88 10.67
CA PRO A 28 -9.00 -0.67 9.87
C PRO A 28 -7.64 -0.71 9.17
N THR A 29 -7.52 -0.03 8.03
CA THR A 29 -6.26 0.23 7.35
C THR A 29 -6.05 1.73 7.26
N PHE A 30 -4.94 2.22 7.77
CA PHE A 30 -4.60 3.63 7.81
C PHE A 30 -4.28 4.17 6.41
N ARG A 31 -5.10 5.07 5.85
CA ARG A 31 -4.90 5.61 4.50
C ARG A 31 -4.78 7.13 4.48
N PRO A 32 -3.55 7.67 4.56
CA PRO A 32 -3.31 9.11 4.67
C PRO A 32 -3.17 9.85 3.35
N ASP A 33 -3.38 9.23 2.18
CA ASP A 33 -3.02 9.77 0.85
C ASP A 33 -3.33 11.25 0.67
N LYS A 34 -4.57 11.66 0.95
CA LYS A 34 -5.00 13.04 0.73
C LYS A 34 -4.31 14.06 1.63
N TYR A 35 -3.79 13.63 2.78
CA TYR A 35 -3.01 14.48 3.69
C TYR A 35 -1.57 14.67 3.21
N LEU A 36 -1.07 13.77 2.37
CA LEU A 36 0.28 13.81 1.79
C LEU A 36 0.33 14.59 0.47
N GLU A 37 -0.79 15.12 -0.02
CA GLU A 37 -0.90 15.79 -1.33
C GLU A 37 -1.12 17.30 -1.19
N PRO A 38 -0.07 18.11 -0.89
CA PRO A 38 -0.19 19.55 -0.66
C PRO A 38 -0.69 20.32 -1.89
N ALA A 39 -0.56 19.76 -3.09
CA ALA A 39 -1.08 20.34 -4.33
C ALA A 39 -2.58 20.13 -4.51
N ALA A 40 -3.22 19.28 -3.69
CA ALA A 40 -4.65 19.01 -3.82
C ALA A 40 -5.49 20.15 -3.23
N GLY A 41 -6.58 20.50 -3.92
CA GLY A 41 -7.52 21.49 -3.42
C GLY A 41 -8.10 21.08 -2.07
N GLY A 42 -8.14 22.03 -1.12
CA GLY A 42 -8.69 21.80 0.22
C GLY A 42 -7.73 21.17 1.23
N TRP A 43 -6.45 21.01 0.88
CA TRP A 43 -5.44 20.39 1.75
C TRP A 43 -5.35 21.05 3.14
N THR A 44 -5.37 22.39 3.22
CA THR A 44 -5.36 23.11 4.51
C THR A 44 -6.58 22.81 5.38
N GLY A 45 -7.72 22.53 4.77
CA GLY A 45 -8.92 22.06 5.50
C GLY A 45 -8.74 20.67 6.08
N LEU A 46 -8.00 19.79 5.40
CA LEU A 46 -7.63 18.47 5.93
C LEU A 46 -6.68 18.60 7.12
N LEU A 47 -5.69 19.50 7.06
CA LEU A 47 -4.79 19.77 8.17
C LEU A 47 -5.54 20.30 9.40
N ALA A 48 -6.51 21.21 9.20
CA ALA A 48 -7.34 21.70 10.29
C ALA A 48 -8.15 20.59 10.95
N ARG A 49 -8.76 19.69 10.16
CA ARG A 49 -9.47 18.51 10.68
C ARG A 49 -8.53 17.56 11.43
N LEU A 50 -7.33 17.33 10.89
CA LEU A 50 -6.33 16.49 11.53
C LEU A 50 -5.90 17.09 12.88
N SER A 51 -5.70 18.41 12.95
CA SER A 51 -5.39 19.11 14.19
C SER A 51 -6.51 18.96 15.22
N GLU A 52 -7.77 19.07 14.81
CA GLU A 52 -8.93 18.93 15.70
C GLU A 52 -9.00 17.51 16.31
N VAL A 53 -8.76 16.49 15.49
CA VAL A 53 -8.91 15.08 15.92
C VAL A 53 -7.72 14.61 16.75
N SER A 54 -6.49 15.02 16.41
CA SER A 54 -5.26 14.60 17.11
C SER A 54 -4.91 15.46 18.31
N GLY A 55 -5.37 16.73 18.32
CA GLY A 55 -4.94 17.72 19.29
C GLY A 55 -3.56 18.34 19.02
N CYS A 56 -2.90 17.96 17.92
CA CYS A 56 -1.60 18.50 17.48
C CYS A 56 -1.81 19.64 16.48
N ASP A 57 -0.85 20.57 16.36
CA ASP A 57 -0.92 21.64 15.33
C ASP A 57 -0.43 21.12 13.98
N ALA A 58 -1.27 20.43 13.23
CA ALA A 58 -0.93 19.88 11.94
C ALA A 58 -0.70 20.95 10.83
N THR A 59 -0.72 22.23 11.15
CA THR A 59 -0.35 23.32 10.22
C THR A 59 1.16 23.58 10.17
N THR A 60 1.94 22.94 11.02
CA THR A 60 3.40 22.89 11.00
C THR A 60 3.88 21.48 10.62
N LEU A 61 5.07 21.34 10.08
CA LEU A 61 5.61 20.02 9.73
C LEU A 61 5.73 19.10 10.95
N ASP A 62 6.24 19.60 12.07
CA ASP A 62 6.41 18.80 13.28
C ASP A 62 5.08 18.36 13.85
N GLY A 63 4.12 19.28 13.96
CA GLY A 63 2.79 18.97 14.45
C GLY A 63 1.99 18.08 13.50
N PHE A 64 2.22 18.15 12.18
CA PHE A 64 1.68 17.20 11.20
C PHE A 64 2.24 15.80 11.43
N THR A 65 3.55 15.69 11.62
CA THR A 65 4.21 14.42 11.90
C THR A 65 3.68 13.80 13.19
N GLU A 66 3.61 14.58 14.28
CA GLU A 66 3.06 14.14 15.56
C GLU A 66 1.58 13.71 15.43
N ALA A 67 0.77 14.46 14.69
CA ALA A 67 -0.62 14.11 14.41
C ALA A 67 -0.77 12.80 13.66
N MET A 68 0.08 12.55 12.66
CA MET A 68 0.09 11.27 11.92
C MET A 68 0.48 10.10 12.83
N GLU A 69 1.50 10.25 13.67
CA GLU A 69 1.94 9.24 14.64
C GLU A 69 0.83 8.94 15.66
N ASP A 70 0.16 9.98 16.20
CA ASP A 70 -1.00 9.82 17.10
C ASP A 70 -2.11 9.01 16.43
N ARG A 71 -2.50 9.37 15.21
CA ARG A 71 -3.57 8.67 14.49
C ARG A 71 -3.20 7.23 14.12
N ARG A 72 -1.95 6.97 13.75
CA ARG A 72 -1.46 5.59 13.54
C ARG A 72 -1.53 4.77 14.84
N ALA A 73 -1.16 5.37 15.98
CA ALA A 73 -1.29 4.72 17.29
C ALA A 73 -2.76 4.41 17.63
N TYR A 74 -3.68 5.33 17.34
CA TYR A 74 -5.11 5.13 17.50
C TYR A 74 -5.64 3.98 16.63
N PHE A 75 -5.25 3.92 15.36
CA PHE A 75 -5.63 2.82 14.46
C PHE A 75 -5.10 1.46 14.95
N ARG A 76 -3.86 1.42 15.44
CA ARG A 76 -3.29 0.19 16.03
C ARG A 76 -4.07 -0.27 17.26
N GLN A 77 -4.53 0.64 18.10
CA GLN A 77 -5.40 0.30 19.24
C GLN A 77 -6.73 -0.32 18.78
N HIS A 78 -7.21 0.02 17.58
CA HIS A 78 -8.39 -0.58 16.95
C HIS A 78 -8.06 -1.80 16.07
N GLY A 79 -6.84 -2.31 16.17
CA GLY A 79 -6.42 -3.55 15.52
C GLY A 79 -5.91 -3.40 14.10
N ALA A 80 -5.55 -2.19 13.65
CA ALA A 80 -4.86 -2.00 12.38
C ALA A 80 -3.55 -2.76 12.31
N VAL A 81 -3.27 -3.34 11.16
CA VAL A 81 -2.02 -4.08 10.86
C VAL A 81 -1.30 -3.52 9.63
N SER A 82 -1.93 -2.60 8.92
CA SER A 82 -1.38 -2.03 7.69
C SER A 82 -1.76 -0.56 7.52
N SER A 83 -0.94 0.14 6.73
CA SER A 83 -1.29 1.38 6.06
C SER A 83 -1.35 1.15 4.55
N ASP A 84 -2.12 1.98 3.84
CA ASP A 84 -2.27 1.88 2.40
C ASP A 84 -2.04 3.23 1.73
N HIS A 85 -1.38 3.21 0.56
CA HIS A 85 -0.99 4.40 -0.18
C HIS A 85 -1.23 4.22 -1.67
N SER A 86 -1.88 5.21 -2.31
CA SER A 86 -2.17 5.18 -3.75
C SER A 86 -1.88 6.53 -4.38
N HIS A 87 -0.63 6.75 -4.72
CA HIS A 87 -0.17 7.96 -5.40
C HIS A 87 0.03 7.74 -6.90
N ARG A 88 -0.04 8.81 -7.69
CA ARG A 88 0.17 8.73 -9.14
C ARG A 88 1.61 8.32 -9.50
N ASP A 89 2.60 8.82 -8.75
CA ASP A 89 4.00 8.40 -8.84
C ASP A 89 4.49 7.82 -7.50
N LEU A 90 5.51 6.99 -7.58
CA LEU A 90 6.10 6.30 -6.43
C LEU A 90 7.33 7.03 -5.87
N GLY A 91 7.61 8.24 -6.36
CA GLY A 91 8.82 8.99 -6.00
C GLY A 91 8.97 9.21 -4.51
N THR A 92 10.18 8.97 -4.01
CA THR A 92 10.60 9.18 -2.62
C THR A 92 11.76 10.16 -2.56
N ILE A 93 11.89 10.88 -1.46
CA ILE A 93 13.01 11.78 -1.17
C ILE A 93 13.12 12.00 0.34
N ILE A 94 14.33 12.22 0.82
CA ILE A 94 14.59 12.65 2.19
C ILE A 94 15.14 14.07 2.14
N LEU A 95 14.33 15.04 2.51
CA LEU A 95 14.76 16.42 2.70
C LEU A 95 15.33 16.59 4.11
N ASP A 96 16.27 17.53 4.27
CA ASP A 96 16.59 18.00 5.60
C ASP A 96 15.37 18.70 6.23
N HIS A 97 15.32 18.70 7.56
CA HIS A 97 14.16 19.18 8.31
C HIS A 97 13.83 20.65 7.98
N ASP A 98 14.81 21.53 7.95
CA ASP A 98 14.59 22.97 7.73
C ASP A 98 14.02 23.22 6.33
N ARG A 99 14.50 22.47 5.32
CA ARG A 99 14.00 22.55 3.95
C ARG A 99 12.57 22.02 3.87
N ALA A 100 12.29 20.88 4.47
CA ALA A 100 10.95 20.29 4.50
C ALA A 100 9.95 21.22 5.20
N ALA A 101 10.30 21.75 6.38
CA ALA A 101 9.48 22.70 7.13
C ALA A 101 9.22 23.99 6.33
N SER A 102 10.23 24.54 5.68
CA SER A 102 10.08 25.75 4.84
C SER A 102 9.10 25.52 3.68
N ILE A 103 9.16 24.35 3.03
CA ILE A 103 8.22 24.02 1.93
C ILE A 103 6.81 23.76 2.50
N PHE A 104 6.72 23.11 3.65
CA PHE A 104 5.44 22.84 4.33
C PHE A 104 4.73 24.17 4.66
N ASP A 105 5.41 25.09 5.32
CA ASP A 105 4.89 26.43 5.65
C ASP A 105 4.48 27.23 4.40
N ALA A 106 5.31 27.14 3.34
CA ALA A 106 4.98 27.78 2.07
C ALA A 106 3.73 27.17 1.42
N SER A 107 3.55 25.85 1.54
CA SER A 107 2.37 25.13 1.04
C SER A 107 1.11 25.49 1.81
N VAL A 108 1.18 25.53 3.12
CA VAL A 108 0.07 25.98 4.00
C VAL A 108 -0.34 27.43 3.67
N ALA A 109 0.64 28.28 3.40
CA ALA A 109 0.42 29.69 3.03
C ALA A 109 0.02 29.90 1.55
N GLY A 110 -0.09 28.85 0.75
CA GLY A 110 -0.41 28.93 -0.69
C GLY A 110 0.67 29.60 -1.55
N ARG A 111 1.93 29.55 -1.12
CA ARG A 111 3.09 30.19 -1.79
C ARG A 111 4.09 29.22 -2.38
N ALA A 112 3.97 27.91 -2.08
CA ALA A 112 4.86 26.90 -2.63
C ALA A 112 4.62 26.72 -4.13
N THR A 113 5.70 26.44 -4.87
CA THR A 113 5.61 26.07 -6.29
C THR A 113 5.10 24.62 -6.43
N VAL A 114 4.69 24.25 -7.66
CA VAL A 114 4.26 22.88 -7.97
C VAL A 114 5.40 21.88 -7.71
N GLU A 115 6.62 22.26 -8.05
CA GLU A 115 7.83 21.46 -7.84
C GLU A 115 8.11 21.27 -6.34
N GLU A 116 7.98 22.32 -5.54
CA GLU A 116 8.16 22.26 -4.09
C GLU A 116 7.09 21.36 -3.45
N MET A 117 5.83 21.52 -3.85
CA MET A 117 4.74 20.64 -3.36
C MET A 117 4.97 19.17 -3.72
N ALA A 118 5.52 18.89 -4.93
CA ALA A 118 5.88 17.54 -5.32
C ALA A 118 7.03 16.97 -4.49
N LEU A 119 8.05 17.77 -4.17
CA LEU A 119 9.14 17.37 -3.26
C LEU A 119 8.61 17.09 -1.85
N LEU A 120 7.74 17.97 -1.33
CA LEU A 120 7.12 17.76 -0.02
C LEU A 120 6.30 16.46 0.01
N ARG A 121 5.44 16.23 -0.99
CA ARG A 121 4.66 14.98 -1.09
C ARG A 121 5.57 13.75 -1.00
N ARG A 122 6.67 13.73 -1.75
CA ARG A 122 7.63 12.62 -1.76
C ARG A 122 8.34 12.45 -0.41
N HIS A 123 8.65 13.55 0.26
CA HIS A 123 9.23 13.54 1.61
C HIS A 123 8.24 12.99 2.64
N LEU A 124 7.01 13.49 2.65
CA LEU A 124 5.96 13.02 3.56
C LEU A 124 5.62 11.54 3.32
N PHE A 125 5.60 11.08 2.07
CA PHE A 125 5.43 9.67 1.74
C PHE A 125 6.60 8.81 2.26
N THR A 126 7.84 9.31 2.14
CA THR A 126 9.01 8.61 2.69
C THR A 126 8.98 8.56 4.22
N ASP A 127 8.42 9.58 4.87
CA ASP A 127 8.25 9.59 6.33
C ASP A 127 7.20 8.57 6.80
N GLN A 128 6.20 8.23 5.98
CA GLN A 128 5.29 7.11 6.28
C GLN A 128 6.04 5.76 6.36
N ALA A 129 7.10 5.58 5.58
CA ALA A 129 7.95 4.38 5.68
C ALA A 129 8.80 4.38 6.97
N ARG A 130 9.26 5.54 7.45
CA ARG A 130 9.88 5.67 8.78
C ARG A 130 8.89 5.24 9.85
N MET A 131 7.70 5.84 9.87
CA MET A 131 6.66 5.49 10.84
C MET A 131 6.33 3.99 10.80
N ALA A 132 6.19 3.41 9.60
CA ALA A 132 5.90 1.98 9.45
C ALA A 132 7.04 1.07 9.96
N SER A 133 8.29 1.52 9.82
CA SER A 133 9.47 0.84 10.39
C SER A 133 9.47 0.86 11.93
N GLU A 134 8.90 1.91 12.54
CA GLU A 134 8.89 2.13 13.98
C GLU A 134 7.66 1.50 14.67
N ASP A 135 6.49 1.62 14.05
CA ASP A 135 5.22 1.16 14.62
C ASP A 135 4.79 -0.25 14.17
N GLY A 136 5.44 -0.79 13.14
CA GLY A 136 5.23 -2.15 12.63
C GLY A 136 4.01 -2.33 11.73
N LEU A 137 3.30 -1.26 11.35
CA LEU A 137 2.26 -1.35 10.33
C LEU A 137 2.87 -1.72 8.97
N THR A 138 2.32 -2.75 8.32
CA THR A 138 2.75 -3.09 6.96
C THR A 138 2.30 -2.00 5.99
N MET A 139 3.24 -1.38 5.30
CA MET A 139 2.98 -0.32 4.33
C MET A 139 2.66 -0.93 2.97
N THR A 140 1.44 -0.78 2.47
CA THR A 140 1.05 -1.19 1.13
C THR A 140 1.01 0.01 0.18
N VAL A 141 1.40 -0.20 -1.08
CA VAL A 141 1.49 0.89 -2.07
C VAL A 141 0.89 0.44 -3.39
N HIS A 142 -0.12 1.20 -3.86
CA HIS A 142 -0.88 0.98 -5.09
C HIS A 142 -0.71 2.17 -6.06
N PRO A 143 0.44 2.31 -6.72
CA PRO A 143 0.76 3.51 -7.52
C PRO A 143 0.23 3.43 -8.96
N ALA A 144 0.45 4.50 -9.70
CA ALA A 144 0.36 4.58 -11.17
C ALA A 144 -1.06 4.51 -11.75
N VAL A 145 -2.02 5.13 -11.07
CA VAL A 145 -3.40 5.27 -11.58
C VAL A 145 -3.70 6.71 -11.94
N HIS A 146 -4.14 6.95 -13.18
CA HIS A 146 -4.80 8.18 -13.57
C HIS A 146 -6.29 8.06 -13.26
N ARG A 147 -6.68 8.59 -12.12
CA ARG A 147 -8.07 8.60 -11.68
C ARG A 147 -8.91 9.54 -12.54
N ASN A 148 -10.16 9.16 -12.76
CA ASN A 148 -11.17 9.97 -13.44
C ASN A 148 -10.72 10.46 -14.83
N HIS A 149 -10.12 9.59 -15.65
CA HIS A 149 -9.58 9.92 -16.97
C HIS A 149 -10.63 10.51 -17.92
N ASP A 150 -11.88 10.05 -17.87
CA ASP A 150 -13.02 10.64 -18.57
C ASP A 150 -13.54 11.85 -17.80
N THR A 151 -13.11 13.04 -18.21
CA THR A 151 -13.50 14.31 -17.58
C THR A 151 -15.00 14.59 -17.67
N ALA A 152 -15.66 14.21 -18.77
CA ALA A 152 -17.09 14.43 -18.94
C ALA A 152 -17.91 13.54 -18.01
N ALA A 153 -17.51 12.26 -17.87
CA ALA A 153 -18.11 11.33 -16.93
C ALA A 153 -17.88 11.77 -15.49
N PHE A 154 -16.67 12.22 -15.15
CA PHE A 154 -16.37 12.77 -13.83
C PHE A 154 -17.23 13.98 -13.46
N HIS A 155 -17.41 14.93 -14.38
CA HIS A 155 -18.27 16.09 -14.13
C HIS A 155 -19.75 15.71 -13.97
N ARG A 156 -20.20 14.66 -14.63
CA ARG A 156 -21.61 14.22 -14.59
C ARG A 156 -21.94 13.33 -13.37
N PHE A 157 -21.03 12.45 -13.00
CA PHE A 157 -21.30 11.36 -12.05
C PHE A 157 -20.39 11.37 -10.80
N GLY A 158 -19.36 12.20 -10.78
CA GLY A 158 -18.35 12.21 -9.70
C GLY A 158 -17.24 11.18 -9.90
N ALA A 159 -16.48 10.97 -8.83
CA ALA A 159 -15.38 10.00 -8.78
C ALA A 159 -15.88 8.56 -8.70
N ASP A 160 -14.95 7.62 -8.89
CA ASP A 160 -15.15 6.17 -8.65
C ASP A 160 -16.18 5.48 -9.55
N ILE A 161 -16.37 5.98 -10.75
CA ILE A 161 -17.29 5.41 -11.76
C ILE A 161 -16.60 4.42 -12.73
N GLY A 162 -15.32 4.11 -12.50
CA GLY A 162 -14.58 3.13 -13.30
C GLY A 162 -13.81 3.71 -14.51
N SER A 163 -13.68 5.04 -14.62
CA SER A 163 -12.90 5.68 -15.69
C SER A 163 -11.43 5.93 -15.29
N ASP A 164 -10.84 5.00 -14.58
CA ASP A 164 -9.45 5.04 -14.15
C ASP A 164 -8.57 4.23 -15.12
N VAL A 165 -7.36 4.68 -15.39
CA VAL A 165 -6.44 4.02 -16.34
C VAL A 165 -5.01 3.95 -15.78
N PRO A 166 -4.22 2.91 -16.14
CA PRO A 166 -2.81 2.84 -15.79
C PRO A 166 -1.99 3.97 -16.42
N VAL A 167 -0.97 4.43 -15.72
CA VAL A 167 0.07 5.31 -16.27
C VAL A 167 1.44 4.64 -16.11
N THR A 168 2.42 5.10 -16.88
CA THR A 168 3.79 4.61 -16.78
C THR A 168 4.33 4.84 -15.37
N LEU A 169 4.95 3.82 -14.82
CA LEU A 169 5.62 3.83 -13.52
C LEU A 169 7.09 3.45 -13.70
N GLU A 170 7.93 4.06 -12.90
CA GLU A 170 9.33 3.69 -12.67
C GLU A 170 9.46 3.39 -11.16
N VAL A 171 10.07 2.28 -10.79
CA VAL A 171 10.12 1.81 -9.40
C VAL A 171 11.54 1.91 -8.83
N VAL A 172 12.57 1.62 -9.61
CA VAL A 172 13.94 1.47 -9.13
C VAL A 172 14.46 2.79 -8.55
N ASP A 173 14.50 3.85 -9.35
CA ASP A 173 15.00 5.15 -8.91
C ASP A 173 13.99 5.83 -7.96
N SER A 174 12.70 5.62 -8.20
CA SER A 174 11.63 6.17 -7.35
C SER A 174 11.70 5.71 -5.91
N LEU A 175 11.95 4.42 -5.68
CA LEU A 175 12.06 3.86 -4.32
C LEU A 175 13.49 3.91 -3.75
N HIS A 176 14.50 4.24 -4.54
CA HIS A 176 15.88 4.18 -4.09
C HIS A 176 16.14 4.94 -2.79
N PRO A 177 15.72 6.22 -2.60
CA PRO A 177 15.96 6.94 -1.34
C PRO A 177 15.33 6.28 -0.11
N LEU A 178 14.13 5.68 -0.28
CA LEU A 178 13.44 4.96 0.78
C LEU A 178 14.14 3.65 1.10
N LEU A 179 14.47 2.86 0.08
CA LEU A 179 15.09 1.54 0.24
C LEU A 179 16.54 1.62 0.73
N ASP A 180 17.29 2.64 0.33
CA ASP A 180 18.63 2.90 0.84
C ASP A 180 18.62 3.09 2.36
N LYS A 181 17.62 3.79 2.88
CA LYS A 181 17.50 4.07 4.32
C LYS A 181 16.79 2.97 5.09
N PHE A 182 15.68 2.44 4.57
CA PHE A 182 14.80 1.52 5.31
C PHE A 182 14.76 0.10 4.75
N GLY A 183 15.41 -0.18 3.63
CA GLY A 183 15.33 -1.46 2.92
C GLY A 183 15.81 -2.67 3.71
N ASN A 184 16.65 -2.47 4.74
CA ASN A 184 17.17 -3.51 5.61
C ASN A 184 16.78 -3.34 7.09
N THR A 185 15.75 -2.53 7.37
CA THR A 185 15.14 -2.36 8.70
C THR A 185 13.97 -3.35 8.89
N ASP A 186 13.15 -3.13 9.91
CA ASP A 186 11.94 -3.92 10.16
C ASP A 186 10.72 -3.45 9.37
N LEU A 187 10.88 -2.48 8.48
CA LEU A 187 9.87 -2.06 7.53
C LEU A 187 9.36 -3.27 6.73
N LYS A 188 8.05 -3.36 6.56
CA LYS A 188 7.39 -4.26 5.61
C LYS A 188 6.68 -3.41 4.56
N LEU A 189 7.28 -3.33 3.37
CA LEU A 189 6.77 -2.58 2.23
C LEU A 189 6.24 -3.54 1.18
N VAL A 190 4.96 -3.49 0.89
CA VAL A 190 4.32 -4.29 -0.17
C VAL A 190 4.03 -3.39 -1.36
N VAL A 191 4.69 -3.65 -2.49
CA VAL A 191 4.52 -2.87 -3.72
C VAL A 191 3.63 -3.63 -4.69
N PHE A 192 2.48 -3.06 -5.02
CA PHE A 192 1.58 -3.54 -6.05
C PHE A 192 1.84 -2.83 -7.36
N THR A 193 1.50 -3.45 -8.48
CA THR A 193 1.53 -2.81 -9.79
C THR A 193 0.37 -3.26 -10.66
N ILE A 194 -0.02 -2.41 -11.59
CA ILE A 194 -0.98 -2.68 -12.67
C ILE A 194 -0.28 -2.76 -14.03
N ASP A 195 1.06 -2.84 -14.02
CA ASP A 195 1.90 -3.01 -15.19
C ASP A 195 2.70 -4.32 -15.06
N GLU A 196 2.38 -5.31 -15.88
CA GLU A 196 3.04 -6.64 -15.85
C GLU A 196 4.54 -6.57 -16.11
N THR A 197 5.01 -5.57 -16.87
CA THR A 197 6.42 -5.47 -17.25
C THR A 197 7.34 -5.12 -16.07
N LEU A 198 6.78 -4.55 -14.99
CA LEU A 198 7.55 -4.15 -13.81
C LEU A 198 7.93 -5.33 -12.92
N TYR A 199 7.20 -6.44 -12.96
CA TYR A 199 7.45 -7.55 -12.05
C TYR A 199 8.85 -8.13 -12.20
N SER A 200 9.22 -8.58 -13.38
CA SER A 200 10.53 -9.19 -13.61
C SER A 200 11.66 -8.18 -13.74
N ARG A 201 11.36 -7.00 -14.28
CA ARG A 201 12.38 -5.98 -14.58
C ARG A 201 12.80 -5.19 -13.35
N GLU A 202 11.88 -4.87 -12.44
CA GLU A 202 12.12 -3.91 -11.36
C GLU A 202 11.80 -4.49 -9.97
N ILE A 203 10.54 -4.92 -9.75
CA ILE A 203 10.06 -5.25 -8.40
C ILE A 203 10.67 -6.54 -7.87
N ALA A 204 10.76 -7.60 -8.68
CA ALA A 204 11.34 -8.87 -8.22
C ALA A 204 12.84 -8.76 -7.89
N PRO A 205 13.69 -8.10 -8.72
CA PRO A 205 15.08 -7.85 -8.35
C PRO A 205 15.24 -7.05 -7.04
N LEU A 206 14.44 -5.99 -6.85
CA LEU A 206 14.47 -5.21 -5.62
C LEU A 206 14.04 -6.04 -4.40
N SER A 207 12.99 -6.83 -4.54
CA SER A 207 12.47 -7.69 -3.48
C SER A 207 13.42 -8.86 -3.16
N GLY A 208 14.18 -9.33 -4.14
CA GLY A 208 15.24 -10.33 -3.93
C GLY A 208 16.44 -9.77 -3.14
N TRP A 209 16.67 -8.47 -3.16
CA TRP A 209 17.78 -7.80 -2.47
C TRP A 209 17.37 -7.20 -1.12
N TYR A 210 16.28 -6.41 -1.08
CA TYR A 210 15.86 -5.72 0.13
C TYR A 210 14.90 -6.58 0.96
N ARG A 211 15.29 -6.89 2.20
CA ARG A 211 14.47 -7.73 3.08
C ARG A 211 13.14 -7.10 3.48
N SER A 212 13.03 -5.78 3.43
CA SER A 212 11.79 -5.04 3.74
C SER A 212 10.76 -5.09 2.61
N LEU A 213 11.17 -5.38 1.36
CA LEU A 213 10.29 -5.26 0.21
C LEU A 213 9.62 -6.60 -0.13
N TYR A 214 8.30 -6.58 -0.21
CA TYR A 214 7.46 -7.67 -0.66
C TYR A 214 6.72 -7.30 -1.94
N ILE A 215 6.42 -8.30 -2.76
CA ILE A 215 5.70 -8.13 -4.02
C ILE A 215 4.21 -8.33 -3.76
N GLY A 216 3.41 -7.29 -4.02
CA GLY A 216 1.95 -7.41 -4.05
C GLY A 216 1.48 -8.26 -5.23
N VAL A 217 0.40 -9.00 -5.06
CA VAL A 217 -0.20 -9.78 -6.15
C VAL A 217 -0.75 -8.85 -7.25
N PRO A 218 -0.98 -9.36 -8.47
CA PRO A 218 -1.63 -8.60 -9.53
C PRO A 218 -2.91 -7.93 -9.03
N TRP A 219 -3.04 -6.67 -9.37
CA TRP A 219 -4.10 -5.82 -8.87
C TRP A 219 -4.84 -5.16 -10.04
N TRP A 220 -6.14 -4.98 -9.89
CA TRP A 220 -7.05 -4.27 -10.79
C TRP A 220 -7.01 -4.77 -12.25
N PHE A 221 -6.35 -4.05 -13.17
CA PHE A 221 -6.37 -4.36 -14.61
C PHE A 221 -5.68 -5.68 -14.98
N ILE A 222 -4.80 -6.17 -14.14
CA ILE A 222 -4.06 -7.42 -14.33
C ILE A 222 -4.44 -8.50 -13.32
N ASP A 223 -5.56 -8.32 -12.64
CA ASP A 223 -6.12 -9.27 -11.68
C ASP A 223 -7.08 -10.23 -12.40
N ALA A 224 -6.50 -11.04 -13.27
CA ALA A 224 -7.18 -12.07 -14.04
C ALA A 224 -6.33 -13.33 -14.12
N PRO A 225 -6.90 -14.55 -14.31
CA PRO A 225 -6.16 -15.81 -14.22
C PRO A 225 -4.87 -15.85 -15.03
N GLU A 226 -4.92 -15.44 -16.29
CA GLU A 226 -3.76 -15.45 -17.18
C GLU A 226 -2.66 -14.47 -16.74
N SER A 227 -3.04 -13.28 -16.30
CA SER A 227 -2.08 -12.30 -15.79
C SER A 227 -1.47 -12.74 -14.46
N VAL A 228 -2.25 -13.36 -13.59
CA VAL A 228 -1.76 -13.93 -12.32
C VAL A 228 -0.77 -15.07 -12.59
N MET A 229 -0.99 -15.93 -13.59
CA MET A 229 -0.02 -16.96 -13.96
C MET A 229 1.28 -16.35 -14.51
N ARG A 230 1.19 -15.33 -15.39
CA ARG A 230 2.40 -14.63 -15.87
C ARG A 230 3.16 -13.95 -14.73
N PHE A 231 2.45 -13.36 -13.77
CA PHE A 231 3.04 -12.82 -12.55
C PHE A 231 3.85 -13.88 -11.80
N LYS A 232 3.27 -15.06 -11.53
CA LYS A 232 3.95 -16.13 -10.81
C LYS A 232 5.23 -16.57 -11.52
N HIS A 233 5.19 -16.75 -12.84
CA HIS A 233 6.38 -17.04 -13.64
C HIS A 233 7.42 -15.92 -13.58
N ALA A 234 6.98 -14.66 -13.64
CA ALA A 234 7.88 -13.50 -13.65
C ALA A 234 8.64 -13.29 -12.35
N VAL A 235 8.06 -13.68 -11.20
CA VAL A 235 8.65 -13.36 -9.88
C VAL A 235 9.32 -14.56 -9.21
N THR A 236 8.88 -15.78 -9.45
CA THR A 236 9.33 -16.96 -8.69
C THR A 236 10.84 -17.21 -8.84
N GLU A 237 11.40 -17.06 -10.04
CA GLU A 237 12.83 -17.34 -10.27
C GLU A 237 13.75 -16.29 -9.63
N MET A 238 13.30 -15.06 -9.51
CA MET A 238 14.10 -13.95 -8.98
C MET A 238 13.91 -13.72 -7.48
N ALA A 239 12.67 -13.79 -7.02
CA ALA A 239 12.30 -13.45 -5.65
C ALA A 239 11.88 -14.65 -4.79
N GLY A 240 11.55 -15.77 -5.43
CA GLY A 240 11.04 -16.97 -4.75
C GLY A 240 9.64 -16.77 -4.17
N PHE A 241 9.19 -17.74 -3.38
CA PHE A 241 7.83 -17.75 -2.82
C PHE A 241 7.69 -16.91 -1.56
N SER A 242 8.77 -16.66 -0.83
CA SER A 242 8.73 -15.93 0.45
C SER A 242 8.67 -14.41 0.32
N ARG A 243 8.72 -13.88 -0.90
CA ARG A 243 8.74 -12.45 -1.17
C ARG A 243 7.42 -11.89 -1.70
N VAL A 244 6.39 -12.72 -1.84
CA VAL A 244 5.03 -12.27 -2.18
C VAL A 244 4.20 -12.01 -0.93
N SER A 245 3.25 -11.07 -0.99
CA SER A 245 2.43 -10.69 0.18
C SER A 245 1.36 -11.72 0.54
N GLY A 246 1.09 -12.69 -0.32
CA GLY A 246 -0.16 -13.46 -0.29
C GLY A 246 -1.31 -12.72 -0.99
N MET A 247 -2.45 -13.41 -1.19
CA MET A 247 -3.61 -12.84 -1.89
C MET A 247 -4.26 -11.75 -1.07
N ILE A 248 -4.47 -10.60 -1.71
CA ILE A 248 -5.30 -9.51 -1.24
C ILE A 248 -6.38 -9.28 -2.29
N ASP A 249 -7.65 -9.32 -1.89
CA ASP A 249 -8.76 -9.27 -2.85
C ASP A 249 -9.02 -7.85 -3.39
N ASP A 250 -8.82 -6.82 -2.57
CA ASP A 250 -9.08 -5.41 -2.89
C ASP A 250 -10.43 -5.19 -3.60
N THR A 251 -11.49 -5.69 -2.99
CA THR A 251 -12.83 -5.66 -3.58
C THR A 251 -13.78 -4.70 -2.86
N ARG A 252 -14.74 -4.18 -3.61
CA ARG A 252 -15.92 -3.48 -3.08
C ARG A 252 -17.13 -4.42 -2.92
N ALA A 253 -17.02 -5.67 -3.38
CA ALA A 253 -18.11 -6.64 -3.42
C ALA A 253 -17.82 -7.83 -2.50
N PHE A 254 -18.34 -7.82 -1.28
CA PHE A 254 -18.14 -8.89 -0.29
C PHE A 254 -18.40 -10.30 -0.83
N CYS A 255 -19.40 -10.45 -1.70
CA CYS A 255 -19.73 -11.75 -2.28
C CYS A 255 -18.68 -12.30 -3.25
N SER A 256 -17.78 -11.47 -3.76
CA SER A 256 -16.69 -11.91 -4.66
C SER A 256 -15.49 -12.49 -3.89
N ILE A 257 -15.29 -12.13 -2.63
CA ILE A 257 -14.12 -12.52 -1.82
C ILE A 257 -13.86 -14.04 -1.85
N PRO A 258 -14.84 -14.92 -1.56
CA PRO A 258 -14.60 -16.37 -1.57
C PRO A 258 -14.17 -16.89 -2.96
N ALA A 259 -14.81 -16.41 -4.02
CA ALA A 259 -14.52 -16.85 -5.39
C ALA A 259 -13.11 -16.40 -5.83
N ARG A 260 -12.71 -15.18 -5.50
CA ARG A 260 -11.40 -14.64 -5.86
C ARG A 260 -10.26 -15.33 -5.09
N HIS A 261 -10.46 -15.59 -3.80
CA HIS A 261 -9.50 -16.40 -3.03
C HIS A 261 -9.44 -17.86 -3.50
N ASP A 262 -10.56 -18.47 -3.94
CA ASP A 262 -10.55 -19.81 -4.55
C ASP A 262 -9.78 -19.80 -5.87
N MET A 263 -10.00 -18.81 -6.73
CA MET A 263 -9.23 -18.61 -7.96
C MET A 263 -7.73 -18.51 -7.66
N SER A 264 -7.32 -17.66 -6.73
CA SER A 264 -5.91 -17.49 -6.37
C SER A 264 -5.27 -18.81 -5.92
N ARG A 265 -5.94 -19.56 -5.02
CA ARG A 265 -5.43 -20.87 -4.57
C ARG A 265 -5.29 -21.88 -5.70
N ARG A 266 -6.21 -21.90 -6.66
CA ARG A 266 -6.11 -22.77 -7.86
C ARG A 266 -4.93 -22.38 -8.73
N LEU A 267 -4.65 -21.09 -8.87
CA LEU A 267 -3.51 -20.60 -9.66
C LEU A 267 -2.18 -20.85 -8.94
N ASP A 268 -2.13 -20.75 -7.60
CA ASP A 268 -0.98 -21.19 -6.82
C ASP A 268 -0.70 -22.68 -7.04
N ALA A 269 -1.72 -23.52 -6.92
CA ALA A 269 -1.61 -24.96 -7.14
C ALA A 269 -1.19 -25.31 -8.58
N ALA A 270 -1.73 -24.60 -9.58
CA ALA A 270 -1.37 -24.82 -10.98
C ALA A 270 0.11 -24.49 -11.26
N HIS A 271 0.58 -23.35 -10.75
CA HIS A 271 1.99 -22.95 -10.90
C HIS A 271 2.93 -23.95 -10.21
N LEU A 272 2.62 -24.35 -8.98
CA LEU A 272 3.42 -25.34 -8.25
C LEU A 272 3.42 -26.70 -8.94
N ALA A 273 2.27 -27.16 -9.45
CA ALA A 273 2.17 -28.40 -10.21
C ALA A 273 3.03 -28.37 -11.50
N GLU A 274 3.07 -27.25 -12.19
CA GLU A 274 3.96 -27.05 -13.34
C GLU A 274 5.42 -27.23 -12.95
N LEU A 275 5.87 -26.62 -11.85
CA LEU A 275 7.25 -26.75 -11.35
C LEU A 275 7.58 -28.19 -10.95
N VAL A 276 6.63 -28.94 -10.39
CA VAL A 276 6.80 -30.37 -10.08
C VAL A 276 6.95 -31.18 -11.36
N VAL A 277 6.10 -30.95 -12.37
CA VAL A 277 6.17 -31.64 -13.65
C VAL A 277 7.49 -31.38 -14.37
N LEU A 278 8.02 -30.17 -14.24
CA LEU A 278 9.35 -29.80 -14.79
C LEU A 278 10.53 -30.31 -13.95
N GLY A 279 10.29 -31.01 -12.84
CA GLY A 279 11.33 -31.51 -11.94
C GLY A 279 12.09 -30.41 -11.19
N ARG A 280 11.44 -29.25 -10.97
CA ARG A 280 12.03 -28.09 -10.28
C ARG A 280 11.66 -28.03 -8.80
N LEU A 281 10.61 -28.75 -8.39
CA LEU A 281 10.17 -28.96 -7.02
C LEU A 281 9.76 -30.43 -6.85
N ASP A 282 9.91 -30.94 -5.62
CA ASP A 282 9.26 -32.19 -5.21
C ASP A 282 7.80 -31.94 -4.86
N LEU A 283 6.96 -32.98 -4.93
CA LEU A 283 5.53 -32.85 -4.64
C LEU A 283 5.27 -32.41 -3.18
N ASP A 284 5.99 -32.99 -2.23
CA ASP A 284 5.83 -32.65 -0.80
C ASP A 284 6.23 -31.19 -0.54
N GLU A 285 7.32 -30.73 -1.14
CA GLU A 285 7.76 -29.33 -1.09
C GLU A 285 6.73 -28.39 -1.70
N ALA A 286 6.14 -28.75 -2.85
CA ALA A 286 5.09 -27.95 -3.48
C ALA A 286 3.84 -27.82 -2.61
N VAL A 287 3.44 -28.88 -1.91
CA VAL A 287 2.31 -28.87 -0.97
C VAL A 287 2.60 -27.95 0.24
N GLU A 288 3.82 -28.02 0.79
CA GLU A 288 4.26 -27.11 1.87
C GLU A 288 4.23 -25.64 1.41
N ILE A 289 4.78 -25.36 0.24
CA ILE A 289 4.75 -23.99 -0.33
C ILE A 289 3.31 -23.51 -0.54
N ALA A 290 2.40 -24.35 -1.04
CA ALA A 290 1.00 -23.99 -1.22
C ALA A 290 0.35 -23.57 0.11
N HIS A 291 0.60 -24.29 1.19
CA HIS A 291 0.11 -23.93 2.52
C HIS A 291 0.72 -22.61 3.01
N ARG A 292 2.02 -22.43 2.83
CA ARG A 292 2.73 -21.20 3.22
C ARG A 292 2.18 -19.97 2.50
N LEU A 293 1.94 -20.03 1.20
CA LEU A 293 1.40 -18.93 0.40
C LEU A 293 0.01 -18.49 0.86
N ILE A 294 -0.81 -19.41 1.36
CA ILE A 294 -2.21 -19.14 1.75
C ILE A 294 -2.33 -18.65 3.20
N VAL A 295 -1.48 -19.15 4.11
CA VAL A 295 -1.62 -18.93 5.55
C VAL A 295 -0.43 -18.21 6.14
N GLU A 296 0.76 -18.78 6.04
CA GLU A 296 1.93 -18.29 6.77
C GLU A 296 2.45 -16.97 6.21
N GLN A 297 2.53 -16.88 4.88
CA GLN A 297 3.07 -15.70 4.21
C GLN A 297 2.23 -14.43 4.49
N PRO A 298 0.90 -14.42 4.28
CA PRO A 298 0.10 -13.25 4.64
C PRO A 298 0.12 -12.96 6.15
N THR A 299 0.13 -14.01 7.00
CA THR A 299 0.26 -13.83 8.46
C THR A 299 1.57 -13.15 8.83
N GLN A 300 2.69 -13.59 8.25
CA GLN A 300 4.01 -13.01 8.51
C GLN A 300 4.11 -11.57 7.98
N VAL A 301 3.62 -11.32 6.77
CA VAL A 301 3.71 -9.99 6.14
C VAL A 301 2.85 -8.99 6.89
N PHE A 302 1.59 -9.32 7.22
CA PHE A 302 0.64 -8.39 7.83
C PHE A 302 0.54 -8.50 9.36
N GLY A 303 1.27 -9.42 10.01
CA GLY A 303 1.20 -9.57 11.46
C GLY A 303 -0.17 -10.03 11.98
N LEU A 304 -0.84 -10.95 11.24
CA LEU A 304 -2.20 -11.42 11.53
C LEU A 304 -2.24 -12.46 12.63
#